data_9821dd550551cb414cd3b7fcdb111aeb
#
_entry.id   9821dd550551cb414cd3b7fcdb111aeb
#
_cell.length_a   1.000
_cell.length_b   1.000
_cell.length_c   1.000
_cell.angle_alpha   90.00
_cell.angle_beta   90.00
_cell.angle_gamma   90.00
#
_symmetry.space_group_name_H-M   'P 1'
#
loop_
_entity.id
_entity.type
_entity.pdbx_description
1 polymer ?
#
loop_
_entity_poly.entity_id
_entity_poly.type
_entity_poly.pdbx_seq_one_letter_code
_entity_poly.pdbx_strand_id
1 'polypeptide(L)'
;MNNNYDYIIVGAGSAGCAVANRLSENPQNNVLLIEAGRASHPVTRLPASFALLIDNPLANWRYRSEPEESTGDREIPIPRGKLLGGSSAINGLVYVRGNKLDYDTWAQMGNTGWSYDDVLPFFKKMENYQGELSEIRGGDGPLKVSEVTDRNPIYDLSLIHISEPTRPY
;
A
#
# COMPACT_ATOMS: atom_id res chain seq x y z
N MET A 1 -9.71 9.57 33.84
CA MET A 1 -8.95 8.84 32.85
C MET A 1 -7.68 9.62 32.60
N ASN A 2 -6.52 8.97 32.69
CA ASN A 2 -5.24 9.64 32.46
C ASN A 2 -5.11 9.86 30.95
N ASN A 3 -5.15 11.10 30.47
CA ASN A 3 -5.08 11.44 29.05
C ASN A 3 -3.62 11.59 28.55
N ASN A 4 -2.68 10.91 29.19
CA ASN A 4 -1.29 10.93 28.80
C ASN A 4 -1.02 9.77 27.85
N TYR A 5 -0.49 10.09 26.67
CA TYR A 5 -0.07 9.13 25.66
C TYR A 5 1.44 9.21 25.47
N ASP A 6 2.10 8.06 25.36
CA ASP A 6 3.52 7.98 25.04
C ASP A 6 3.77 8.23 23.54
N TYR A 7 2.80 7.82 22.71
CA TYR A 7 2.86 7.99 21.26
C TYR A 7 1.52 8.46 20.71
N ILE A 8 1.56 9.43 19.79
CA ILE A 8 0.40 9.89 19.04
C ILE A 8 0.70 9.69 17.55
N ILE A 9 -0.11 8.85 16.90
CA ILE A 9 0.01 8.53 15.47
C ILE A 9 -1.12 9.24 14.74
N VAL A 10 -0.79 10.07 13.78
CA VAL A 10 -1.75 10.83 12.97
C VAL A 10 -1.92 10.15 11.62
N GLY A 11 -3.13 9.66 11.37
CA GLY A 11 -3.52 8.91 10.18
C GLY A 11 -3.47 7.40 10.37
N ALA A 12 -4.64 6.76 10.32
CA ALA A 12 -4.79 5.31 10.40
C ALA A 12 -4.77 4.64 9.00
N GLY A 13 -3.87 5.09 8.14
CA GLY A 13 -3.56 4.44 6.86
C GLY A 13 -2.64 3.23 7.03
N SER A 14 -2.14 2.68 5.93
CA SER A 14 -1.29 1.48 5.91
C SER A 14 -0.07 1.60 6.84
N ALA A 15 0.64 2.73 6.79
CA ALA A 15 1.82 2.97 7.64
C ALA A 15 1.44 3.20 9.10
N GLY A 16 0.43 4.07 9.36
CA GLY A 16 0.03 4.39 10.73
C GLY A 16 -0.51 3.18 11.48
N CYS A 17 -1.29 2.32 10.82
CA CYS A 17 -1.75 1.06 11.41
C CYS A 17 -0.58 0.11 11.75
N ALA A 18 0.43 0.01 10.88
CA ALA A 18 1.61 -0.81 11.13
C ALA A 18 2.43 -0.29 12.34
N VAL A 19 2.64 1.04 12.40
CA VAL A 19 3.35 1.68 13.51
C VAL A 19 2.57 1.52 14.82
N ALA A 20 1.24 1.76 14.79
CA ALA A 20 0.39 1.58 15.97
C ALA A 20 0.45 0.16 16.50
N ASN A 21 0.36 -0.83 15.61
CA ASN A 21 0.45 -2.24 15.98
C ASN A 21 1.79 -2.56 16.66
N ARG A 22 2.91 -2.09 16.10
CA ARG A 22 4.24 -2.37 16.66
C ARG A 22 4.50 -1.68 17.99
N LEU A 23 4.10 -0.43 18.13
CA LEU A 23 4.27 0.31 19.38
C LEU A 23 3.40 -0.24 20.52
N SER A 24 2.20 -0.72 20.21
CA SER A 24 1.29 -1.31 21.18
C SER A 24 1.60 -2.77 21.56
N GLU A 25 2.58 -3.41 20.93
CA GLU A 25 3.11 -4.72 21.37
C GLU A 25 3.70 -4.64 22.80
N ASN A 26 4.26 -3.49 23.16
CA ASN A 26 4.65 -3.25 24.55
C ASN A 26 3.42 -2.72 25.32
N PRO A 27 2.88 -3.50 26.31
CA PRO A 27 1.71 -3.12 27.07
C PRO A 27 1.91 -1.89 27.98
N GLN A 28 3.13 -1.44 28.16
CA GLN A 28 3.44 -0.21 28.92
C GLN A 28 3.25 1.05 28.07
N ASN A 29 3.19 0.93 26.75
CA ASN A 29 2.98 2.07 25.87
C ASN A 29 1.50 2.41 25.72
N ASN A 30 1.15 3.65 26.01
CA ASN A 30 -0.15 4.24 25.71
C ASN A 30 -0.09 4.88 24.30
N VAL A 31 -0.69 4.21 23.31
CA VAL A 31 -0.65 4.64 21.92
C VAL A 31 -2.00 5.21 21.51
N LEU A 32 -2.03 6.46 21.03
CA LEU A 32 -3.20 7.08 20.45
C LEU A 32 -3.07 7.07 18.91
N LEU A 33 -4.04 6.47 18.23
CA LEU A 33 -4.16 6.53 16.78
C LEU A 33 -5.33 7.45 16.41
N ILE A 34 -5.06 8.50 15.65
CA ILE A 34 -6.03 9.51 15.21
C ILE A 34 -6.29 9.34 13.71
N GLU A 35 -7.56 9.27 13.33
CA GLU A 35 -7.99 9.20 11.94
C GLU A 35 -9.01 10.29 11.64
N ALA A 36 -8.82 11.02 10.52
CA ALA A 36 -9.72 12.10 10.11
C ALA A 36 -11.04 11.58 9.51
N GLY A 37 -11.01 10.36 8.98
CA GLY A 37 -12.14 9.76 8.30
C GLY A 37 -12.98 8.87 9.20
N ARG A 38 -13.83 8.08 8.56
CA ARG A 38 -14.75 7.16 9.24
C ARG A 38 -14.05 5.89 9.70
N ALA A 39 -14.58 5.25 10.73
CA ALA A 39 -14.09 3.95 11.19
C ALA A 39 -14.29 2.84 10.13
N SER A 40 -15.33 2.94 9.30
CA SER A 40 -15.58 2.00 8.20
C SER A 40 -16.54 2.59 7.17
N HIS A 41 -16.58 1.96 5.99
CA HIS A 41 -17.61 2.19 4.99
C HIS A 41 -18.25 0.82 4.63
N PRO A 42 -19.58 0.72 4.46
CA PRO A 42 -20.27 -0.58 4.31
C PRO A 42 -19.70 -1.47 3.19
N VAL A 43 -19.24 -0.86 2.10
CA VAL A 43 -18.75 -1.61 0.93
C VAL A 43 -17.26 -1.90 0.93
N THR A 44 -16.46 -1.40 1.87
CA THR A 44 -14.99 -1.62 1.89
C THR A 44 -14.58 -3.09 2.01
N ARG A 45 -15.48 -3.96 2.44
CA ARG A 45 -15.24 -5.41 2.55
C ARG A 45 -15.40 -6.16 1.24
N LEU A 46 -15.91 -5.50 0.20
CA LEU A 46 -16.11 -6.10 -1.12
C LEU A 46 -14.93 -5.71 -2.04
N PRO A 47 -14.15 -6.66 -2.56
CA PRO A 47 -12.98 -6.35 -3.38
C PRO A 47 -13.25 -5.43 -4.56
N ALA A 48 -14.37 -5.59 -5.25
CA ALA A 48 -14.77 -4.76 -6.38
C ALA A 48 -15.22 -3.34 -5.99
N SER A 49 -15.36 -3.04 -4.70
CA SER A 49 -15.90 -1.75 -4.24
C SER A 49 -14.95 -0.58 -4.42
N PHE A 50 -13.67 -0.82 -4.70
CA PHE A 50 -12.72 0.27 -4.94
C PHE A 50 -13.21 1.24 -6.02
N ALA A 51 -13.86 0.72 -7.07
CA ALA A 51 -14.43 1.54 -8.15
C ALA A 51 -15.54 2.49 -7.66
N LEU A 52 -16.27 2.10 -6.60
CA LEU A 52 -17.31 2.94 -5.98
C LEU A 52 -16.74 3.92 -4.94
N LEU A 53 -15.57 3.60 -4.39
CA LEU A 53 -14.97 4.37 -3.29
C LEU A 53 -13.98 5.42 -3.79
N ILE A 54 -13.38 5.21 -4.97
CA ILE A 54 -12.32 6.06 -5.51
C ILE A 54 -12.79 7.52 -5.74
N ASP A 55 -14.09 7.72 -6.02
CA ASP A 55 -14.68 9.05 -6.19
C ASP A 55 -15.61 9.46 -5.04
N ASN A 56 -15.76 8.60 -4.01
CA ASN A 56 -16.68 8.85 -2.93
C ASN A 56 -16.08 9.85 -1.91
N PRO A 57 -16.68 11.06 -1.71
CA PRO A 57 -16.15 12.08 -0.81
C PRO A 57 -16.18 11.68 0.67
N LEU A 58 -16.95 10.64 1.04
CA LEU A 58 -16.99 10.11 2.41
C LEU A 58 -15.85 9.14 2.69
N ALA A 59 -15.16 8.63 1.65
CA ALA A 59 -14.09 7.66 1.77
C ALA A 59 -12.76 8.12 1.13
N ASN A 60 -12.77 9.23 0.41
CA ASN A 60 -11.62 9.73 -0.34
C ASN A 60 -11.46 11.24 -0.14
N TRP A 61 -10.21 11.69 0.05
CA TRP A 61 -9.85 13.11 0.10
C TRP A 61 -10.03 13.83 -1.24
N ARG A 62 -9.97 13.07 -2.35
CA ARG A 62 -10.15 13.56 -3.73
C ARG A 62 -9.16 14.66 -4.11
N TYR A 63 -7.91 14.52 -3.72
CA TYR A 63 -6.85 15.44 -4.14
C TYR A 63 -6.68 15.42 -5.67
N ARG A 64 -6.18 16.54 -6.19
CA ARG A 64 -5.75 16.68 -7.58
C ARG A 64 -4.34 17.26 -7.60
N SER A 65 -3.57 16.91 -8.63
CA SER A 65 -2.28 17.57 -8.86
C SER A 65 -2.48 18.99 -9.35
N GLU A 66 -1.46 19.82 -9.20
CA GLU A 66 -1.37 21.05 -9.98
C GLU A 66 -1.19 20.71 -11.48
N PRO A 67 -1.69 21.55 -12.39
CA PRO A 67 -1.42 21.41 -13.80
C PRO A 67 0.08 21.55 -14.11
N GLU A 68 0.59 20.68 -14.98
CA GLU A 68 2.00 20.72 -15.43
C GLU A 68 2.06 20.58 -16.95
N GLU A 69 2.97 21.32 -17.61
CA GLU A 69 3.18 21.27 -19.05
C GLU A 69 3.48 19.84 -19.55
N SER A 70 4.29 19.09 -18.80
CA SER A 70 4.65 17.69 -19.07
C SER A 70 3.45 16.74 -19.11
N THR A 71 2.34 17.12 -18.50
CA THR A 71 1.08 16.36 -18.51
C THR A 71 0.01 16.98 -19.43
N GLY A 72 0.38 17.99 -20.23
CA GLY A 72 -0.55 18.74 -21.06
C GLY A 72 -1.53 19.58 -20.23
N ASP A 73 -1.06 20.21 -19.18
CA ASP A 73 -1.79 21.08 -18.25
C ASP A 73 -3.03 20.41 -17.61
N ARG A 74 -2.96 19.09 -17.44
CA ARG A 74 -4.05 18.33 -16.82
C ARG A 74 -3.91 18.26 -15.31
N GLU A 75 -5.01 18.47 -14.61
CA GLU A 75 -5.14 18.09 -13.21
C GLU A 75 -5.38 16.56 -13.10
N ILE A 76 -4.44 15.86 -12.51
CA ILE A 76 -4.51 14.40 -12.34
C ILE A 76 -5.17 14.09 -11.00
N PRO A 77 -6.25 13.27 -10.96
CA PRO A 77 -6.83 12.81 -9.71
C PRO A 77 -5.82 11.98 -8.89
N ILE A 78 -5.67 12.33 -7.60
CA ILE A 78 -4.81 11.64 -6.67
C ILE A 78 -5.68 11.09 -5.52
N PRO A 79 -6.32 9.92 -5.70
CA PRO A 79 -7.18 9.36 -4.67
C PRO A 79 -6.36 8.98 -3.43
N ARG A 80 -6.86 9.38 -2.25
CA ARG A 80 -6.32 9.02 -0.94
C ARG A 80 -7.45 8.70 0.00
N GLY A 81 -7.42 7.53 0.63
CA GLY A 81 -8.47 7.11 1.55
C GLY A 81 -8.60 8.03 2.76
N LYS A 82 -9.85 8.32 3.12
CA LYS A 82 -10.27 9.11 4.29
C LYS A 82 -11.14 8.25 5.21
N LEU A 83 -10.53 7.21 5.75
CA LEU A 83 -11.17 6.25 6.67
C LEU A 83 -10.10 5.38 7.30
N LEU A 84 -10.48 4.58 8.30
CA LEU A 84 -9.59 3.57 8.90
C LEU A 84 -9.08 2.60 7.82
N GLY A 85 -7.77 2.41 7.77
CA GLY A 85 -7.07 1.72 6.69
C GLY A 85 -6.55 2.66 5.59
N GLY A 86 -7.04 3.90 5.52
CA GLY A 86 -6.58 4.90 4.54
C GLY A 86 -6.73 4.41 3.10
N SER A 87 -5.69 4.60 2.29
CA SER A 87 -5.71 4.19 0.88
C SER A 87 -5.74 2.68 0.68
N SER A 88 -5.33 1.85 1.67
CA SER A 88 -5.50 0.40 1.57
C SER A 88 -6.97 -0.05 1.64
N ALA A 89 -7.87 0.81 2.15
CA ALA A 89 -9.30 0.52 2.16
C ALA A 89 -10.03 0.87 0.85
N ILE A 90 -9.36 1.58 -0.07
CA ILE A 90 -9.93 2.02 -1.36
C ILE A 90 -9.05 1.67 -2.57
N ASN A 91 -7.97 0.90 -2.40
CA ASN A 91 -7.06 0.53 -3.47
C ASN A 91 -7.62 -0.64 -4.33
N GLY A 92 -6.97 -0.91 -5.45
CA GLY A 92 -7.32 -2.00 -6.37
C GLY A 92 -6.79 -3.38 -5.96
N LEU A 93 -6.28 -3.55 -4.73
CA LEU A 93 -5.84 -4.83 -4.14
C LEU A 93 -4.66 -5.49 -4.88
N VAL A 94 -3.90 -4.76 -5.69
CA VAL A 94 -2.71 -5.28 -6.35
C VAL A 94 -1.52 -5.20 -5.40
N TYR A 95 -0.88 -6.35 -5.14
CA TYR A 95 0.30 -6.42 -4.31
C TYR A 95 1.56 -6.44 -5.18
N VAL A 96 2.33 -5.36 -5.12
CA VAL A 96 3.61 -5.21 -5.84
C VAL A 96 4.65 -4.67 -4.87
N ARG A 97 5.85 -5.24 -4.90
CA ARG A 97 7.01 -4.70 -4.20
C ARG A 97 7.78 -3.74 -5.12
N GLY A 98 8.49 -2.78 -4.54
CA GLY A 98 9.42 -1.94 -5.29
C GLY A 98 10.54 -2.76 -5.93
N ASN A 99 11.13 -2.20 -6.98
CA ASN A 99 12.25 -2.84 -7.66
C ASN A 99 13.48 -2.88 -6.75
N LYS A 100 14.24 -3.98 -6.80
CA LYS A 100 15.48 -4.14 -6.02
C LYS A 100 16.43 -2.95 -6.21
N LEU A 101 16.59 -2.50 -7.44
CA LEU A 101 17.51 -1.41 -7.79
C LEU A 101 17.11 -0.07 -7.14
N ASP A 102 15.81 0.18 -6.91
CA ASP A 102 15.36 1.43 -6.27
C ASP A 102 15.84 1.49 -4.81
N TYR A 103 15.72 0.38 -4.07
CA TYR A 103 16.21 0.28 -2.69
C TYR A 103 17.73 0.35 -2.62
N ASP A 104 18.42 -0.36 -3.50
CA ASP A 104 19.88 -0.34 -3.56
C ASP A 104 20.39 1.08 -3.90
N THR A 105 19.68 1.81 -4.77
CA THR A 105 19.98 3.22 -5.06
C THR A 105 19.76 4.10 -3.83
N TRP A 106 18.70 3.90 -3.05
CA TRP A 106 18.50 4.64 -1.80
C TRP A 106 19.65 4.41 -0.81
N ALA A 107 20.09 3.17 -0.67
CA ALA A 107 21.25 2.87 0.19
C ALA A 107 22.52 3.58 -0.31
N GLN A 108 22.77 3.59 -1.62
CA GLN A 108 23.90 4.30 -2.24
C GLN A 108 23.85 5.82 -2.04
N MET A 109 22.64 6.40 -1.98
CA MET A 109 22.42 7.81 -1.67
C MET A 109 22.65 8.15 -0.19
N GLY A 110 23.08 7.20 0.64
CA GLY A 110 23.41 7.39 2.05
C GLY A 110 22.33 6.92 3.02
N ASN A 111 21.25 6.33 2.56
CA ASN A 111 20.21 5.78 3.42
C ASN A 111 20.61 4.35 3.88
N THR A 112 21.52 4.28 4.83
CA THR A 112 22.01 3.00 5.39
C THR A 112 20.85 2.18 5.95
N GLY A 113 20.82 0.88 5.66
CA GLY A 113 19.73 -0.04 6.09
C GLY A 113 18.51 -0.03 5.18
N TRP A 114 18.60 0.60 3.98
CA TRP A 114 17.54 0.65 2.99
C TRP A 114 17.88 -0.09 1.69
N SER A 115 18.95 -0.89 1.64
CA SER A 115 19.17 -1.77 0.49
C SER A 115 18.05 -2.82 0.39
N TYR A 116 17.87 -3.41 -0.79
CA TYR A 116 16.85 -4.44 -0.97
C TYR A 116 17.03 -5.59 0.03
N ASP A 117 18.27 -6.01 0.27
CA ASP A 117 18.56 -7.10 1.19
C ASP A 117 18.26 -6.72 2.65
N ASP A 118 18.39 -5.44 3.02
CA ASP A 118 18.00 -4.92 4.35
C ASP A 118 16.47 -4.91 4.52
N VAL A 119 15.70 -4.56 3.49
CA VAL A 119 14.24 -4.43 3.57
C VAL A 119 13.49 -5.73 3.29
N LEU A 120 14.09 -6.69 2.59
CA LEU A 120 13.48 -7.98 2.24
C LEU A 120 12.97 -8.77 3.48
N PRO A 121 13.66 -8.84 4.62
CA PRO A 121 13.14 -9.50 5.81
C PRO A 121 11.81 -8.90 6.30
N PHE A 122 11.61 -7.58 6.16
CA PHE A 122 10.37 -6.92 6.55
C PHE A 122 9.24 -7.22 5.57
N PHE A 123 9.51 -7.31 4.26
CA PHE A 123 8.52 -7.78 3.28
C PHE A 123 8.07 -9.20 3.57
N LYS A 124 9.00 -10.11 3.87
CA LYS A 124 8.70 -11.49 4.25
C LYS A 124 7.89 -11.57 5.55
N LYS A 125 8.26 -10.79 6.56
CA LYS A 125 7.56 -10.73 7.85
C LYS A 125 6.11 -10.25 7.71
N MET A 126 5.85 -9.38 6.76
CA MET A 126 4.52 -8.83 6.51
C MET A 126 3.63 -9.79 5.72
N GLU A 127 4.21 -10.59 4.82
CA GLU A 127 3.51 -11.36 3.79
C GLU A 127 3.09 -12.74 4.27
N ASN A 128 1.85 -13.12 3.93
CA ASN A 128 1.35 -14.49 3.99
C ASN A 128 0.97 -14.92 2.56
N TYR A 129 1.98 -15.35 1.81
CA TYR A 129 1.80 -15.75 0.42
C TYR A 129 1.18 -17.14 0.32
N GLN A 130 0.13 -17.28 -0.49
CA GLN A 130 -0.66 -18.51 -0.62
C GLN A 130 -0.19 -19.42 -1.76
N GLY A 131 0.86 -19.04 -2.47
CA GLY A 131 1.50 -19.85 -3.52
C GLY A 131 2.73 -20.58 -3.00
N GLU A 132 3.60 -21.00 -3.92
CA GLU A 132 4.86 -21.67 -3.60
C GLU A 132 5.83 -20.69 -2.93
N LEU A 133 6.31 -21.05 -1.74
CA LEU A 133 7.26 -20.24 -0.99
C LEU A 133 8.63 -20.25 -1.68
N SER A 134 9.30 -19.12 -1.65
CA SER A 134 10.64 -18.93 -2.20
C SER A 134 11.51 -18.09 -1.26
N GLU A 135 12.76 -17.88 -1.64
CA GLU A 135 13.68 -17.06 -0.84
C GLU A 135 13.18 -15.62 -0.65
N ILE A 136 12.34 -15.12 -1.56
CA ILE A 136 11.81 -13.76 -1.50
C ILE A 136 10.38 -13.67 -0.95
N ARG A 137 9.68 -14.78 -0.73
CA ARG A 137 8.29 -14.81 -0.25
C ARG A 137 8.20 -15.15 1.24
N GLY A 138 7.23 -14.55 1.92
CA GLY A 138 6.89 -14.86 3.32
C GLY A 138 5.56 -15.63 3.40
N GLY A 139 5.45 -16.58 4.35
CA GLY A 139 4.26 -17.44 4.50
C GLY A 139 3.44 -17.19 5.76
N ASP A 140 3.97 -16.46 6.75
CA ASP A 140 3.38 -16.39 8.10
C ASP A 140 2.98 -14.95 8.52
N GLY A 141 3.07 -13.99 7.62
CA GLY A 141 2.74 -12.60 7.92
C GLY A 141 1.23 -12.32 7.97
N PRO A 142 0.84 -11.16 8.47
CA PRO A 142 -0.57 -10.79 8.60
C PRO A 142 -1.25 -10.45 7.28
N LEU A 143 -0.50 -10.13 6.22
CA LEU A 143 -1.04 -9.71 4.92
C LEU A 143 -1.15 -10.92 3.99
N LYS A 144 -2.38 -11.40 3.78
CA LYS A 144 -2.65 -12.47 2.83
C LYS A 144 -2.44 -12.00 1.40
N VAL A 145 -1.58 -12.70 0.67
CA VAL A 145 -1.27 -12.45 -0.75
C VAL A 145 -1.53 -13.73 -1.54
N SER A 146 -2.39 -13.67 -2.54
CA SER A 146 -2.75 -14.81 -3.39
C SER A 146 -2.50 -14.51 -4.86
N GLU A 147 -2.22 -15.54 -5.63
CA GLU A 147 -2.21 -15.43 -7.09
C GLU A 147 -3.64 -15.35 -7.63
N VAL A 148 -3.78 -14.69 -8.77
CA VAL A 148 -5.02 -14.71 -9.54
C VAL A 148 -5.11 -16.07 -10.21
N THR A 149 -6.04 -16.90 -9.77
CA THR A 149 -6.23 -18.26 -10.27
C THR A 149 -7.08 -18.32 -11.55
N ASP A 150 -7.95 -17.32 -11.74
CA ASP A 150 -8.79 -17.22 -12.94
C ASP A 150 -8.03 -16.47 -14.03
N ARG A 151 -7.34 -17.24 -14.91
CA ARG A 151 -6.58 -16.70 -16.03
C ARG A 151 -7.49 -16.55 -17.24
N ASN A 152 -7.96 -15.35 -17.46
CA ASN A 152 -8.57 -15.00 -18.73
C ASN A 152 -7.45 -14.84 -19.80
N PRO A 153 -7.55 -15.46 -20.99
CA PRO A 153 -6.55 -15.31 -22.07
C PRO A 153 -6.21 -13.85 -22.43
N ILE A 154 -7.12 -12.92 -22.19
CA ILE A 154 -6.88 -11.48 -22.35
C ILE A 154 -5.76 -10.96 -21.42
N TYR A 155 -5.61 -11.54 -20.22
CA TYR A 155 -4.53 -11.13 -19.30
C TYR A 155 -3.15 -11.57 -19.82
N ASP A 156 -3.06 -12.75 -20.42
CA ASP A 156 -1.81 -13.24 -21.01
C ASP A 156 -1.41 -12.38 -22.22
N LEU A 157 -2.37 -11.96 -23.05
CA LEU A 157 -2.14 -11.02 -24.16
C LEU A 157 -1.72 -9.62 -23.66
N SER A 158 -2.30 -9.13 -22.57
CA SER A 158 -1.91 -7.86 -21.97
C SER A 158 -0.46 -7.88 -21.45
N LEU A 159 -0.03 -8.97 -20.85
CA LEU A 159 1.33 -9.13 -20.35
C LEU A 159 2.37 -9.18 -21.47
N ILE A 160 2.06 -9.73 -22.63
CA ILE A 160 2.94 -9.76 -23.82
C ILE A 160 3.20 -8.32 -24.29
N HIS A 161 2.20 -7.48 -24.34
CA HIS A 161 2.37 -6.08 -24.75
C HIS A 161 3.13 -5.20 -23.75
N ILE A 162 3.14 -5.56 -22.47
CA ILE A 162 3.87 -4.82 -21.42
C ILE A 162 5.34 -5.28 -21.36
N SER A 163 5.63 -6.52 -21.70
CA SER A 163 6.97 -7.10 -21.59
C SER A 163 7.80 -7.05 -22.88
N GLU A 164 7.19 -6.78 -24.04
CA GLU A 164 7.95 -6.54 -25.28
C GLU A 164 8.35 -5.07 -25.38
N PRO A 165 9.68 -4.74 -25.39
CA PRO A 165 10.10 -3.39 -25.66
C PRO A 165 9.70 -3.06 -27.11
N THR A 166 8.74 -2.13 -27.27
CA THR A 166 8.46 -1.52 -28.56
C THR A 166 9.75 -0.94 -29.09
N ARG A 167 10.35 -1.56 -30.11
CA ARG A 167 11.48 -0.94 -30.82
C ARG A 167 10.96 0.34 -31.46
N PRO A 168 11.55 1.51 -31.16
CA PRO A 168 11.24 2.70 -31.93
C PRO A 168 11.68 2.44 -33.36
N TYR A 169 10.78 2.65 -34.31
CA TYR A 169 11.09 2.68 -35.73
C TYR A 169 11.95 3.90 -36.06
#